data_c0a06778f46a91fc4bfa09d0dec15052
#
_entry.id   c0a06778f46a91fc4bfa09d0dec15052
#
_cell.length_a   1.000
_cell.length_b   1.000
_cell.length_c   1.000
_cell.angle_alpha   90.00
_cell.angle_beta   90.00
_cell.angle_gamma   90.00
#
_symmetry.space_group_name_H-M   'P 1'
#
loop_
_entity.id
_entity.type
_entity.pdbx_description
1 polymer ?
#
loop_
_entity_poly.entity_id
_entity_poly.type
_entity_poly.pdbx_seq_one_letter_code
_entity_poly.pdbx_strand_id
1 'polypeptide(L)'
;GIKGAELNDTGIDTLGVLNGMLSTMRKTRIIEHCRCYHLMSRLAHRAFFLDDEEKTHAVELLRRVEEFCGVMVLAYAIMSNHFHIYIYVPEPEEIDDGEILRRINALYREASLSQALGRWKRLEDEEADLLKRARPTKKFVSRFAEYRSSFLRRMWNSSAFMRTFK
;
A
#
# COMPACT_ATOMS: atom_id res chain seq x y z
N GLY A 1 -31.44 58.13 -1.14
CA GLY A 1 -30.04 58.30 -0.97
C GLY A 1 -29.42 57.03 -0.39
N ILE A 2 -28.82 56.22 -1.26
CA ILE A 2 -28.10 55.02 -0.87
C ILE A 2 -26.62 55.42 -0.87
N LYS A 3 -25.99 55.41 0.30
CA LYS A 3 -24.56 55.68 0.44
C LYS A 3 -23.77 54.47 0.00
N GLY A 4 -22.74 54.73 -0.81
CA GLY A 4 -21.84 53.74 -1.38
C GLY A 4 -21.01 53.03 -0.29
N ALA A 5 -20.75 51.77 -0.54
CA ALA A 5 -19.74 50.99 0.18
C ALA A 5 -18.35 51.29 -0.42
N GLU A 6 -17.44 51.71 0.43
CA GLU A 6 -16.03 51.93 0.09
C GLU A 6 -15.38 50.54 -0.19
N LEU A 7 -14.81 50.44 -1.37
CA LEU A 7 -13.94 49.33 -1.76
C LEU A 7 -12.58 49.55 -1.10
N ASN A 8 -12.17 48.69 -0.19
CA ASN A 8 -10.81 48.62 0.29
C ASN A 8 -9.93 48.03 -0.79
N ASP A 9 -9.02 48.83 -1.28
CA ASP A 9 -8.03 48.55 -2.31
C ASP A 9 -6.87 47.73 -1.73
N THR A 10 -7.14 46.45 -1.42
CA THR A 10 -6.12 45.38 -1.31
C THR A 10 -6.67 44.16 -2.02
N GLY A 11 -6.63 44.19 -3.34
CA GLY A 11 -7.12 43.13 -4.23
C GLY A 11 -6.32 41.84 -4.15
N ILE A 12 -6.30 41.22 -2.98
CA ILE A 12 -5.87 39.83 -2.85
C ILE A 12 -7.12 39.00 -2.69
N ASP A 13 -7.55 38.37 -3.78
CA ASP A 13 -8.60 37.37 -3.76
C ASP A 13 -8.19 36.17 -2.90
N THR A 14 -8.46 36.28 -1.59
CA THR A 14 -8.12 35.25 -0.59
C THR A 14 -8.79 33.91 -0.92
N LEU A 15 -9.92 33.91 -1.61
CA LEU A 15 -10.60 32.71 -2.08
C LEU A 15 -9.88 32.09 -3.28
N GLY A 16 -9.34 32.90 -4.18
CA GLY A 16 -8.54 32.41 -5.31
C GLY A 16 -7.20 31.80 -4.86
N VAL A 17 -6.55 32.40 -3.85
CA VAL A 17 -5.29 31.87 -3.27
C VAL A 17 -5.55 30.56 -2.50
N LEU A 18 -6.64 30.45 -1.74
CA LEU A 18 -7.02 29.22 -1.04
C LEU A 18 -7.40 28.10 -2.03
N ASN A 19 -8.14 28.41 -3.10
CA ASN A 19 -8.43 27.43 -4.16
C ASN A 19 -7.17 27.02 -4.93
N GLY A 20 -6.24 27.94 -5.17
CA GLY A 20 -4.94 27.63 -5.78
C GLY A 20 -4.06 26.74 -4.89
N MET A 21 -4.03 26.98 -3.58
CA MET A 21 -3.32 26.14 -2.61
C MET A 21 -3.92 24.73 -2.46
N LEU A 22 -5.25 24.62 -2.50
CA LEU A 22 -5.94 23.32 -2.47
C LEU A 22 -5.75 22.53 -3.76
N SER A 23 -5.50 23.21 -4.90
CA SER A 23 -5.25 22.56 -6.20
C SER A 23 -3.88 21.88 -6.29
N THR A 24 -2.91 22.24 -5.44
CA THR A 24 -1.58 21.62 -5.41
C THR A 24 -1.49 20.40 -4.51
N MET A 25 -2.49 20.14 -3.68
CA MET A 25 -2.56 18.88 -2.93
C MET A 25 -2.81 17.72 -3.90
N ARG A 26 -1.81 16.86 -4.05
CA ARG A 26 -1.91 15.62 -4.83
C ARG A 26 -3.13 14.86 -4.32
N LYS A 27 -4.20 14.81 -5.12
CA LYS A 27 -5.42 14.06 -4.77
C LYS A 27 -5.01 12.66 -4.34
N THR A 28 -5.41 12.26 -3.14
CA THR A 28 -5.19 10.89 -2.65
C THR A 28 -5.87 9.95 -3.66
N ARG A 29 -5.11 8.96 -4.16
CA ARG A 29 -5.66 7.99 -5.08
C ARG A 29 -6.77 7.21 -4.37
N ILE A 30 -7.98 7.35 -4.85
CA ILE A 30 -9.10 6.51 -4.40
C ILE A 30 -8.81 5.10 -4.89
N ILE A 31 -8.69 4.16 -3.97
CA ILE A 31 -8.52 2.74 -4.29
C ILE A 31 -9.92 2.16 -4.34
N GLU A 32 -10.34 1.79 -5.53
CA GLU A 32 -11.61 1.09 -5.75
C GLU A 32 -11.30 -0.36 -6.07
N HIS A 33 -12.12 -1.26 -5.53
CA HIS A 33 -12.07 -2.68 -5.85
C HIS A 33 -12.83 -2.96 -7.15
N CYS A 34 -12.69 -4.15 -7.70
CA CYS A 34 -13.25 -4.57 -8.99
C CYS A 34 -12.83 -3.64 -10.15
N ARG A 35 -11.61 -3.12 -10.09
CA ARG A 35 -11.07 -2.17 -11.07
C ARG A 35 -9.69 -2.56 -11.58
N CYS A 36 -9.44 -2.16 -12.82
CA CYS A 36 -8.10 -2.26 -13.42
C CYS A 36 -7.32 -0.97 -13.21
N TYR A 37 -6.02 -1.12 -12.96
CA TYR A 37 -5.08 -0.01 -12.80
C TYR A 37 -3.89 -0.18 -13.72
N HIS A 38 -3.55 0.89 -14.43
CA HIS A 38 -2.27 0.99 -15.12
C HIS A 38 -1.27 1.67 -14.19
N LEU A 39 -0.29 0.93 -13.78
CA LEU A 39 0.78 1.36 -12.89
C LEU A 39 2.05 1.57 -13.70
N MET A 40 2.73 2.69 -13.47
CA MET A 40 4.02 2.96 -14.09
C MET A 40 4.98 3.60 -13.10
N SER A 41 6.25 3.32 -13.24
CA SER A 41 7.30 3.99 -12.50
C SER A 41 8.56 4.09 -13.32
N ARG A 42 9.26 5.21 -13.17
CA ARG A 42 10.62 5.38 -13.69
C ARG A 42 11.61 5.06 -12.58
N LEU A 43 12.72 4.44 -12.94
CA LEU A 43 13.84 4.27 -12.02
C LEU A 43 14.49 5.62 -11.74
N ALA A 44 14.80 5.88 -10.47
CA ALA A 44 15.19 7.22 -9.98
C ALA A 44 16.61 7.60 -10.35
N HIS A 45 17.34 7.10 -11.18
CA HIS A 45 18.60 7.63 -11.73
C HIS A 45 18.73 7.31 -13.21
N ARG A 46 18.99 8.33 -14.03
CA ARG A 46 19.23 8.17 -15.46
C ARG A 46 20.41 7.26 -15.82
N ALA A 47 21.20 6.84 -14.82
CA ALA A 47 22.35 5.97 -14.97
C ALA A 47 22.04 4.48 -14.64
N PHE A 48 20.88 4.17 -14.07
CA PHE A 48 20.47 2.80 -13.80
C PHE A 48 19.64 2.28 -14.96
N PHE A 49 20.21 1.35 -15.71
CA PHE A 49 19.51 0.55 -16.70
C PHE A 49 19.41 -0.87 -16.16
N LEU A 50 18.20 -1.39 -16.07
CA LEU A 50 18.00 -2.81 -15.79
C LEU A 50 18.56 -3.63 -16.93
N ASP A 51 19.50 -4.51 -16.65
CA ASP A 51 19.93 -5.53 -17.56
C ASP A 51 18.91 -6.69 -17.64
N ASP A 52 19.19 -7.72 -18.40
CA ASP A 52 18.23 -8.81 -18.60
C ASP A 52 18.10 -9.70 -17.36
N GLU A 53 19.14 -9.82 -16.53
CA GLU A 53 19.10 -10.53 -15.26
C GLU A 53 18.24 -9.78 -14.25
N GLU A 54 18.45 -8.46 -14.11
CA GLU A 54 17.65 -7.60 -13.24
C GLU A 54 16.18 -7.55 -13.66
N LYS A 55 15.88 -7.56 -14.96
CA LYS A 55 14.50 -7.66 -15.46
C LYS A 55 13.87 -9.00 -15.08
N THR A 56 14.63 -10.09 -15.14
CA THR A 56 14.15 -11.41 -14.71
C THR A 56 13.83 -11.43 -13.23
N HIS A 57 14.71 -10.90 -12.39
CA HIS A 57 14.46 -10.75 -10.95
C HIS A 57 13.26 -9.84 -10.66
N ALA A 58 13.07 -8.78 -11.43
CA ALA A 58 11.89 -7.92 -11.30
C ALA A 58 10.59 -8.66 -11.62
N VAL A 59 10.59 -9.55 -12.62
CA VAL A 59 9.42 -10.40 -12.92
C VAL A 59 9.14 -11.39 -11.79
N GLU A 60 10.18 -12.02 -11.23
CA GLU A 60 10.01 -12.91 -10.07
C GLU A 60 9.43 -12.16 -8.86
N LEU A 61 9.95 -10.96 -8.57
CA LEU A 61 9.41 -10.12 -7.50
C LEU A 61 7.97 -9.73 -7.79
N LEU A 62 7.64 -9.38 -9.04
CA LEU A 62 6.29 -9.03 -9.47
C LEU A 62 5.30 -10.14 -9.12
N ARG A 63 5.62 -11.41 -9.41
CA ARG A 63 4.76 -12.55 -9.11
C ARG A 63 4.58 -12.79 -7.62
N ARG A 64 5.63 -12.60 -6.84
CA ARG A 64 5.57 -12.71 -5.37
C ARG A 64 4.71 -11.61 -4.76
N VAL A 65 4.83 -10.37 -5.26
CA VAL A 65 4.02 -9.24 -4.81
C VAL A 65 2.55 -9.40 -5.24
N GLU A 66 2.29 -9.91 -6.43
CA GLU A 66 0.97 -10.27 -6.92
C GLU A 66 0.28 -11.25 -5.96
N GLU A 67 0.96 -12.35 -5.64
CA GLU A 67 0.45 -13.39 -4.75
C GLU A 67 0.20 -12.85 -3.33
N PHE A 68 1.13 -12.06 -2.79
CA PHE A 68 0.96 -11.46 -1.47
C PHE A 68 -0.19 -10.46 -1.43
N CYS A 69 -0.28 -9.57 -2.42
CA CYS A 69 -1.30 -8.52 -2.43
C CYS A 69 -2.69 -9.01 -2.82
N GLY A 70 -2.82 -10.21 -3.38
CA GLY A 70 -4.10 -10.74 -3.86
C GLY A 70 -4.69 -9.90 -5.00
N VAL A 71 -3.84 -9.31 -5.83
CA VAL A 71 -4.22 -8.65 -7.08
C VAL A 71 -3.90 -9.57 -8.25
N MET A 72 -4.42 -9.28 -9.43
CA MET A 72 -4.13 -10.04 -10.66
C MET A 72 -3.31 -9.17 -11.61
N VAL A 73 -2.12 -9.61 -11.98
CA VAL A 73 -1.31 -8.95 -13.01
C VAL A 73 -1.78 -9.41 -14.38
N LEU A 74 -2.45 -8.53 -15.11
CA LEU A 74 -3.03 -8.80 -16.43
C LEU A 74 -1.98 -8.69 -17.55
N ALA A 75 -1.09 -7.70 -17.44
CA ALA A 75 0.00 -7.47 -18.37
C ALA A 75 1.12 -6.67 -17.70
N TYR A 76 2.34 -6.82 -18.21
CA TYR A 76 3.47 -5.99 -17.77
C TYR A 76 4.47 -5.79 -18.91
N ALA A 77 5.22 -4.69 -18.82
CA ALA A 77 6.40 -4.44 -19.63
C ALA A 77 7.49 -3.84 -18.73
N ILE A 78 8.60 -4.55 -18.56
CA ILE A 78 9.76 -4.11 -17.80
C ILE A 78 10.85 -3.70 -18.77
N MET A 79 11.09 -2.40 -18.85
CA MET A 79 12.09 -1.80 -19.70
C MET A 79 13.31 -1.38 -18.88
N SER A 80 14.39 -1.04 -19.53
CA SER A 80 15.67 -0.75 -18.87
C SER A 80 15.58 0.36 -17.82
N ASN A 81 14.72 1.37 -17.99
CA ASN A 81 14.63 2.55 -17.12
C ASN A 81 13.24 2.85 -16.57
N HIS A 82 12.24 2.06 -16.92
CA HIS A 82 10.88 2.18 -16.42
C HIS A 82 10.11 0.90 -16.62
N PHE A 83 8.96 0.79 -15.95
CA PHE A 83 8.07 -0.34 -16.14
C PHE A 83 6.62 0.11 -16.22
N HIS A 84 5.81 -0.69 -16.89
CA HIS A 84 4.37 -0.62 -16.93
C HIS A 84 3.80 -1.94 -16.41
N ILE A 85 2.82 -1.86 -15.52
CA ILE A 85 2.11 -3.02 -14.99
C ILE A 85 0.62 -2.71 -15.04
N TYR A 86 -0.14 -3.62 -15.59
CA TYR A 86 -1.59 -3.55 -15.63
C TYR A 86 -2.15 -4.59 -14.68
N ILE A 87 -2.85 -4.13 -13.64
CA ILE A 87 -3.40 -5.01 -12.61
C ILE A 87 -4.91 -4.86 -12.50
N TYR A 88 -5.57 -5.94 -12.10
CA TYR A 88 -6.93 -5.94 -11.60
C TYR A 88 -6.90 -6.12 -10.08
N VAL A 89 -7.64 -5.28 -9.37
CA VAL A 89 -7.80 -5.35 -7.90
C VAL A 89 -9.19 -5.93 -7.63
N PRO A 90 -9.29 -7.19 -7.19
CA PRO A 90 -10.58 -7.79 -6.87
C PRO A 90 -11.17 -7.23 -5.58
N GLU A 91 -12.40 -7.62 -5.27
CA GLU A 91 -13.02 -7.37 -3.97
C GLU A 91 -12.17 -8.04 -2.87
N PRO A 92 -11.97 -7.38 -1.72
CA PRO A 92 -11.31 -8.00 -0.58
C PRO A 92 -12.09 -9.21 -0.07
N GLU A 93 -11.38 -10.26 0.20
CA GLU A 93 -11.92 -11.49 0.77
C GLU A 93 -11.58 -11.58 2.25
N GLU A 94 -12.48 -12.19 3.02
CA GLU A 94 -12.12 -12.61 4.38
C GLU A 94 -11.19 -13.82 4.29
N ILE A 95 -9.99 -13.65 4.83
CA ILE A 95 -8.96 -14.68 4.84
C ILE A 95 -8.57 -15.02 6.28
N ASP A 96 -8.29 -16.28 6.52
CA ASP A 96 -7.80 -16.78 7.79
C ASP A 96 -6.28 -16.53 7.98
N ASP A 97 -5.79 -16.84 9.15
CA ASP A 97 -4.39 -16.66 9.50
C ASP A 97 -3.46 -17.58 8.68
N GLY A 98 -3.94 -18.75 8.29
CA GLY A 98 -3.21 -19.69 7.44
C GLY A 98 -2.94 -19.09 6.06
N GLU A 99 -3.96 -18.46 5.45
CA GLU A 99 -3.81 -17.77 4.17
C GLU A 99 -2.93 -16.52 4.28
N ILE A 100 -3.02 -15.77 5.38
CA ILE A 100 -2.13 -14.63 5.60
C ILE A 100 -0.67 -15.10 5.68
N LEU A 101 -0.39 -16.16 6.43
CA LEU A 101 0.95 -16.73 6.56
C LEU A 101 1.47 -17.30 5.23
N ARG A 102 0.60 -17.95 4.45
CA ARG A 102 0.94 -18.41 3.10
C ARG A 102 1.37 -17.24 2.21
N ARG A 103 0.63 -16.15 2.20
CA ARG A 103 0.96 -14.93 1.42
C ARG A 103 2.24 -14.25 1.92
N ILE A 104 2.47 -14.20 3.24
CA ILE A 104 3.72 -13.72 3.82
C ILE A 104 4.90 -14.55 3.31
N ASN A 105 4.75 -15.88 3.30
CA ASN A 105 5.78 -16.80 2.81
C ASN A 105 6.07 -16.62 1.31
N ALA A 106 5.07 -16.32 0.51
CA ALA A 106 5.25 -16.01 -0.91
C ALA A 106 6.08 -14.74 -1.14
N LEU A 107 5.88 -13.69 -0.31
CA LEU A 107 6.56 -12.41 -0.47
C LEU A 107 7.98 -12.41 0.09
N TYR A 108 8.14 -12.82 1.35
CA TYR A 108 9.41 -12.69 2.06
C TYR A 108 10.30 -13.91 1.82
N ARG A 109 11.61 -13.71 1.92
CA ARG A 109 12.62 -14.79 1.82
C ARG A 109 13.56 -14.74 3.00
N GLU A 110 14.08 -15.91 3.37
CA GLU A 110 15.16 -16.10 4.35
C GLU A 110 14.99 -15.32 5.65
N ALA A 111 15.94 -14.42 5.95
CA ALA A 111 15.97 -13.67 7.19
C ALA A 111 14.70 -12.83 7.42
N SER A 112 14.17 -12.19 6.37
CA SER A 112 12.95 -11.39 6.46
C SER A 112 11.71 -12.23 6.75
N LEU A 113 11.65 -13.43 6.18
CA LEU A 113 10.59 -14.39 6.44
C LEU A 113 10.67 -14.91 7.88
N SER A 114 11.87 -15.34 8.31
CA SER A 114 12.10 -15.82 9.67
C SER A 114 11.74 -14.77 10.72
N GLN A 115 12.10 -13.51 10.48
CA GLN A 115 11.75 -12.40 11.36
C GLN A 115 10.23 -12.16 11.42
N ALA A 116 9.54 -12.19 10.27
CA ALA A 116 8.10 -11.97 10.20
C ALA A 116 7.33 -13.09 10.93
N LEU A 117 7.67 -14.34 10.66
CA LEU A 117 7.04 -15.51 11.29
C LEU A 117 7.37 -15.61 12.79
N GLY A 118 8.61 -15.34 13.19
CA GLY A 118 9.01 -15.32 14.60
C GLY A 118 8.27 -14.23 15.39
N ARG A 119 8.04 -13.05 14.77
CA ARG A 119 7.24 -11.99 15.40
C ARG A 119 5.76 -12.37 15.49
N TRP A 120 5.20 -12.99 14.45
CA TRP A 120 3.83 -13.48 14.43
C TRP A 120 3.59 -14.41 15.60
N LYS A 121 4.36 -15.49 15.69
CA LYS A 121 4.22 -16.51 16.75
C LYS A 121 4.37 -15.92 18.15
N ARG A 122 5.36 -15.07 18.37
CA ARG A 122 5.56 -14.42 19.67
C ARG A 122 4.36 -13.59 20.12
N LEU A 123 3.80 -12.78 19.20
CA LEU A 123 2.65 -11.92 19.51
C LEU A 123 1.37 -12.72 19.73
N GLU A 124 1.20 -13.81 18.99
CA GLU A 124 0.10 -14.76 19.14
C GLU A 124 0.16 -15.45 20.52
N ASP A 125 1.35 -15.93 20.94
CA ASP A 125 1.58 -16.54 22.24
C ASP A 125 1.36 -15.53 23.39
N GLU A 126 1.85 -14.29 23.25
CA GLU A 126 1.61 -13.20 24.21
C GLU A 126 0.11 -12.90 24.37
N GLU A 127 -0.65 -12.87 23.29
CA GLU A 127 -2.10 -12.65 23.35
C GLU A 127 -2.84 -13.82 24.02
N ALA A 128 -2.50 -15.05 23.65
CA ALA A 128 -3.07 -16.25 24.26
C ALA A 128 -2.83 -16.28 25.78
N ASP A 129 -1.64 -15.88 26.24
CA ASP A 129 -1.32 -15.80 27.66
C ASP A 129 -2.08 -14.68 28.39
N LEU A 130 -2.24 -13.53 27.75
CA LEU A 130 -3.01 -12.42 28.32
C LEU A 130 -4.50 -12.80 28.46
N LEU A 131 -5.07 -13.48 27.47
CA LEU A 131 -6.46 -13.94 27.52
C LEU A 131 -6.70 -14.99 28.60
N LYS A 132 -5.69 -15.80 28.94
CA LYS A 132 -5.77 -16.76 30.08
C LYS A 132 -5.74 -16.07 31.43
N ARG A 133 -5.02 -14.94 31.57
CA ARG A 133 -4.77 -14.27 32.85
C ARG A 133 -5.77 -13.17 33.19
N ALA A 134 -6.33 -12.50 32.20
CA ALA A 134 -7.21 -11.35 32.39
C ALA A 134 -8.43 -11.38 31.45
N ARG A 135 -9.60 -10.99 31.97
CA ARG A 135 -10.73 -10.69 31.08
C ARG A 135 -10.43 -9.41 30.31
N PRO A 136 -10.40 -9.42 28.97
CA PRO A 136 -10.08 -8.24 28.19
C PRO A 136 -11.11 -7.14 28.44
N THR A 137 -10.66 -5.95 28.80
CA THR A 137 -11.49 -4.75 28.86
C THR A 137 -11.78 -4.25 27.44
N LYS A 138 -12.91 -3.54 27.23
CA LYS A 138 -13.30 -2.99 25.90
C LYS A 138 -12.24 -2.12 25.19
N LYS A 139 -11.17 -1.72 25.88
CA LYS A 139 -10.05 -0.91 25.35
C LYS A 139 -8.80 -1.72 24.98
N PHE A 140 -8.82 -3.04 25.14
CA PHE A 140 -7.66 -3.86 24.82
C PHE A 140 -7.50 -3.97 23.30
N VAL A 141 -6.55 -3.21 22.75
CA VAL A 141 -6.12 -3.39 21.36
C VAL A 141 -5.00 -4.42 21.37
N SER A 142 -5.30 -5.60 20.84
CA SER A 142 -4.32 -6.67 20.70
C SER A 142 -3.17 -6.24 19.80
N ARG A 143 -1.93 -6.37 20.29
CA ARG A 143 -0.71 -6.16 19.49
C ARG A 143 -0.62 -7.16 18.34
N PHE A 144 -1.13 -8.37 18.54
CA PHE A 144 -1.23 -9.38 17.50
C PHE A 144 -2.22 -8.96 16.41
N ALA A 145 -3.43 -8.53 16.79
CA ALA A 145 -4.44 -8.05 15.84
C ALA A 145 -3.93 -6.83 15.04
N GLU A 146 -3.17 -5.93 15.67
CA GLU A 146 -2.54 -4.80 14.96
C GLU A 146 -1.48 -5.28 13.96
N TYR A 147 -0.63 -6.21 14.36
CA TYR A 147 0.40 -6.78 13.48
C TYR A 147 -0.24 -7.53 12.30
N ARG A 148 -1.23 -8.37 12.54
CA ARG A 148 -2.05 -9.04 11.54
C ARG A 148 -2.66 -8.03 10.55
N SER A 149 -3.29 -6.99 11.07
CA SER A 149 -3.89 -5.92 10.27
C SER A 149 -2.88 -5.17 9.41
N SER A 150 -1.61 -5.11 9.81
CA SER A 150 -0.55 -4.47 9.03
C SER A 150 -0.30 -5.18 7.69
N PHE A 151 -0.51 -6.49 7.62
CA PHE A 151 -0.44 -7.26 6.37
C PHE A 151 -1.71 -7.07 5.55
N LEU A 152 -2.90 -7.19 6.17
CA LEU A 152 -4.19 -7.04 5.49
C LEU A 152 -4.33 -5.68 4.79
N ARG A 153 -3.86 -4.59 5.41
CA ARG A 153 -3.86 -3.25 4.79
C ARG A 153 -3.01 -3.14 3.51
N ARG A 154 -2.15 -4.11 3.25
CA ARG A 154 -1.32 -4.17 2.04
C ARG A 154 -1.94 -5.02 0.95
N MET A 155 -2.92 -5.84 1.27
CA MET A 155 -3.63 -6.70 0.33
C MET A 155 -4.75 -5.91 -0.36
N TRP A 156 -5.12 -6.32 -1.57
CA TRP A 156 -6.13 -5.69 -2.43
C TRP A 156 -5.96 -4.16 -2.58
N ASN A 157 -4.69 -3.72 -2.62
CA ASN A 157 -4.37 -2.30 -2.59
C ASN A 157 -3.28 -1.98 -3.63
N SER A 158 -3.67 -1.28 -4.70
CA SER A 158 -2.77 -0.91 -5.81
C SER A 158 -1.60 -0.03 -5.36
N SER A 159 -1.79 0.84 -4.37
CA SER A 159 -0.73 1.69 -3.84
C SER A 159 0.25 0.90 -2.96
N ALA A 160 -0.26 -0.06 -2.18
CA ALA A 160 0.58 -0.96 -1.40
C ALA A 160 1.36 -1.94 -2.31
N PHE A 161 0.71 -2.44 -3.37
CA PHE A 161 1.36 -3.23 -4.41
C PHE A 161 2.59 -2.49 -4.97
N MET A 162 2.42 -1.24 -5.40
CA MET A 162 3.50 -0.43 -5.94
C MET A 162 4.62 -0.13 -4.93
N ARG A 163 4.29 0.07 -3.65
CA ARG A 163 5.31 0.28 -2.59
C ARG A 163 6.09 -0.98 -2.28
N THR A 164 5.47 -2.13 -2.43
CA THR A 164 6.11 -3.43 -2.16
C THR A 164 6.97 -3.88 -3.33
N PHE A 165 6.57 -3.54 -4.56
CA PHE A 165 7.30 -3.88 -5.79
C PHE A 165 8.54 -3.00 -6.02
N LYS A 166 8.55 -1.75 -5.57
CA LYS A 166 9.69 -0.81 -5.69
C LYS A 166 10.77 -1.06 -4.64
#